data_cd2b8578777458fa8747f4f4045f6078
#
_entry.id   cd2b8578777458fa8747f4f4045f6078
#
_cell.length_a   1.000
_cell.length_b   1.000
_cell.length_c   1.000
_cell.angle_alpha   90.00
_cell.angle_beta   90.00
_cell.angle_gamma   90.00
#
_symmetry.space_group_name_H-M   'P 1'
#
loop_
_entity.id
_entity.type
_entity.pdbx_description
1 polymer ?
#
loop_
_entity_poly.entity_id
_entity_poly.type
_entity_poly.pdbx_seq_one_letter_code
_entity_poly.pdbx_strand_id
1 'polypeptide(L)'
;TEWEPESIDINDLKNKERNLAGFVYNYDIKANIELVRKLYPSTKHFALITDNSYGGVSLQALVKKEIKKIDGIDFIPLDGRKNDIYNIIEEIKRLPPQTTLLLGTWRVDVNDGYYVGNATYTMMLANPAVPTFSLTSIGLGHWAIGGYIPKYRSIGKDLASQAIYLLDPRGVTA
;
A
#
# COMPACT_ATOMS: atom_id res chain seq x y z
N THR A 1 0.36 22.56 -7.18
CA THR A 1 1.33 21.50 -7.56
C THR A 1 1.12 20.35 -6.59
N GLU A 2 0.56 19.23 -7.08
CA GLU A 2 0.49 18.02 -6.29
C GLU A 2 1.92 17.55 -6.06
N TRP A 3 2.35 17.61 -4.81
CA TRP A 3 3.63 17.04 -4.41
C TRP A 3 3.45 15.52 -4.38
N GLU A 4 4.11 14.83 -5.31
CA GLU A 4 4.27 13.38 -5.26
C GLU A 4 5.58 13.11 -4.52
N PRO A 5 5.53 12.63 -3.26
CA PRO A 5 6.75 12.26 -2.59
C PRO A 5 7.35 11.07 -3.33
N GLU A 6 8.44 11.29 -4.02
CA GLU A 6 9.28 10.19 -4.44
C GLU A 6 9.74 9.45 -3.19
N SER A 7 9.58 8.14 -3.17
CA SER A 7 10.22 7.29 -2.18
C SER A 7 11.69 7.67 -2.10
N ILE A 8 12.27 7.65 -0.90
CA ILE A 8 13.68 7.97 -0.60
C ILE A 8 14.55 7.65 -1.82
N ASP A 9 15.23 8.65 -2.36
CA ASP A 9 16.11 8.43 -3.50
C ASP A 9 17.18 7.43 -3.09
N ILE A 10 17.20 6.27 -3.77
CA ILE A 10 18.19 5.21 -3.53
C ILE A 10 19.62 5.76 -3.68
N ASN A 11 19.80 6.83 -4.48
CA ASN A 11 21.08 7.50 -4.62
C ASN A 11 21.50 8.24 -3.34
N ASP A 12 20.54 8.73 -2.54
CA ASP A 12 20.82 9.30 -1.21
C ASP A 12 21.32 8.24 -0.24
N LEU A 13 20.88 6.99 -0.37
CA LEU A 13 21.37 5.86 0.44
C LEU A 13 22.78 5.42 0.00
N LYS A 14 23.19 5.69 -1.24
CA LYS A 14 24.54 5.38 -1.75
C LYS A 14 25.59 6.40 -1.35
N ASN A 15 25.18 7.53 -0.79
CA ASN A 15 26.12 8.53 -0.29
C ASN A 15 26.83 7.99 0.96
N LYS A 16 28.09 7.59 0.79
CA LYS A 16 28.94 6.99 1.83
C LYS A 16 29.15 7.87 3.07
N GLU A 17 28.88 9.17 2.96
CA GLU A 17 29.02 10.11 4.07
C GLU A 17 27.89 10.01 5.12
N ARG A 18 26.78 9.32 4.82
CA ARG A 18 25.60 9.31 5.70
C ARG A 18 25.50 8.08 6.61
N ASN A 19 26.38 7.09 6.53
CA ASN A 19 26.32 5.84 7.31
C ASN A 19 24.89 5.28 7.42
N LEU A 20 24.13 5.32 6.32
CA LEU A 20 22.75 4.87 6.25
C LEU A 20 22.67 3.56 5.48
N ALA A 21 21.98 2.60 6.03
CA ALA A 21 21.59 1.38 5.35
C ALA A 21 20.09 1.15 5.56
N GLY A 22 19.41 0.64 4.54
CA GLY A 22 17.97 0.41 4.61
C GLY A 22 17.50 -0.65 3.65
N PHE A 23 16.32 -1.18 3.92
CA PHE A 23 15.60 -2.07 3.02
C PHE A 23 14.47 -1.30 2.35
N VAL A 24 14.39 -1.40 1.03
CA VAL A 24 13.28 -0.83 0.25
C VAL A 24 12.28 -1.95 -0.02
N TYR A 25 11.03 -1.74 0.40
CA TYR A 25 9.94 -2.64 0.05
C TYR A 25 9.43 -2.32 -1.33
N ASN A 26 9.38 -3.34 -2.17
CA ASN A 26 8.74 -3.22 -3.47
C ASN A 26 7.30 -3.74 -3.37
N TYR A 27 6.33 -2.86 -3.62
CA TYR A 27 4.94 -3.23 -3.80
C TYR A 27 4.71 -3.60 -5.27
N ASP A 28 4.48 -4.87 -5.55
CA ASP A 28 4.22 -5.33 -6.91
C ASP A 28 2.75 -5.09 -7.27
N ILE A 29 2.47 -3.90 -7.78
CA ILE A 29 1.12 -3.49 -8.16
C ILE A 29 0.61 -4.32 -9.33
N LYS A 30 1.47 -4.64 -10.29
CA LYS A 30 1.11 -5.47 -11.44
C LYS A 30 0.65 -6.85 -11.01
N ALA A 31 1.40 -7.53 -10.13
CA ALA A 31 1.02 -8.84 -9.61
C ALA A 31 -0.31 -8.79 -8.84
N ASN A 32 -0.58 -7.71 -8.09
CA ASN A 32 -1.88 -7.52 -7.43
C ASN A 32 -3.03 -7.37 -8.44
N ILE A 33 -2.86 -6.58 -9.50
CA ILE A 33 -3.86 -6.43 -10.56
C ILE A 33 -4.11 -7.77 -11.28
N GLU A 34 -3.05 -8.51 -11.60
CA GLU A 34 -3.16 -9.83 -12.24
C GLU A 34 -3.88 -10.83 -11.33
N LEU A 35 -3.59 -10.83 -10.03
CA LEU A 35 -4.30 -11.64 -9.04
C LEU A 35 -5.79 -11.34 -9.02
N VAL A 36 -6.15 -10.04 -8.97
CA VAL A 36 -7.54 -9.60 -9.00
C VAL A 36 -8.22 -10.06 -10.28
N ARG A 37 -7.63 -9.82 -11.46
CA ARG A 37 -8.20 -10.20 -12.76
C ARG A 37 -8.36 -11.72 -12.90
N LYS A 38 -7.49 -12.49 -12.28
CA LYS A 38 -7.60 -13.97 -12.26
C LYS A 38 -8.79 -14.45 -11.43
N LEU A 39 -9.05 -13.82 -10.29
CA LEU A 39 -10.14 -14.21 -9.38
C LEU A 39 -11.48 -13.53 -9.71
N TYR A 40 -11.42 -12.31 -10.22
CA TYR A 40 -12.56 -11.47 -10.58
C TYR A 40 -12.38 -10.91 -12.00
N PRO A 41 -12.50 -11.72 -13.04
CA PRO A 41 -12.19 -11.33 -14.43
C PRO A 41 -13.09 -10.22 -14.98
N SER A 42 -14.24 -9.99 -14.36
CA SER A 42 -15.15 -8.89 -14.72
C SER A 42 -14.74 -7.54 -14.15
N THR A 43 -13.68 -7.45 -13.32
CA THR A 43 -13.24 -6.19 -12.70
C THR A 43 -12.78 -5.20 -13.77
N LYS A 44 -13.39 -4.01 -13.73
CA LYS A 44 -13.04 -2.86 -14.58
C LYS A 44 -12.47 -1.71 -13.76
N HIS A 45 -13.00 -1.51 -12.57
CA HIS A 45 -12.67 -0.40 -11.70
C HIS A 45 -11.79 -0.90 -10.54
N PHE A 46 -10.69 -0.21 -10.28
CA PHE A 46 -9.82 -0.47 -9.14
C PHE A 46 -9.86 0.74 -8.20
N ALA A 47 -10.57 0.60 -7.10
CA ALA A 47 -10.61 1.62 -6.06
C ALA A 47 -9.46 1.42 -5.07
N LEU A 48 -8.71 2.47 -4.76
CA LEU A 48 -7.58 2.41 -3.83
C LEU A 48 -7.83 3.30 -2.62
N ILE A 49 -7.80 2.70 -1.44
CA ILE A 49 -7.83 3.43 -0.17
C ILE A 49 -6.39 3.70 0.29
N THR A 50 -6.09 4.98 0.52
CA THR A 50 -4.86 5.43 1.17
C THR A 50 -5.14 6.58 2.12
N ASP A 51 -4.38 6.64 3.20
CA ASP A 51 -4.51 7.67 4.22
C ASP A 51 -3.62 8.91 3.96
N ASN A 52 -3.68 9.90 4.86
CA ASN A 52 -2.88 11.13 4.80
C ASN A 52 -1.47 10.97 5.41
N SER A 53 -1.04 9.75 5.76
CA SER A 53 0.33 9.51 6.21
C SER A 53 1.32 9.58 5.04
N TYR A 54 2.59 9.85 5.34
CA TYR A 54 3.65 9.80 4.33
C TYR A 54 3.65 8.47 3.55
N GLY A 55 3.47 7.34 4.26
CA GLY A 55 3.39 6.02 3.64
C GLY A 55 2.19 5.87 2.71
N GLY A 56 1.01 6.38 3.12
CA GLY A 56 -0.21 6.35 2.32
C GLY A 56 -0.09 7.18 1.05
N VAL A 57 0.45 8.39 1.18
CA VAL A 57 0.66 9.31 0.04
C VAL A 57 1.66 8.71 -0.96
N SER A 58 2.78 8.17 -0.47
CA SER A 58 3.80 7.52 -1.31
C SER A 58 3.26 6.28 -2.02
N LEU A 59 2.47 5.46 -1.32
CA LEU A 59 1.84 4.27 -1.92
C LEU A 59 0.82 4.66 -3.00
N GLN A 60 0.05 5.72 -2.79
CA GLN A 60 -0.90 6.20 -3.81
C GLN A 60 -0.17 6.66 -5.07
N ALA A 61 0.93 7.42 -4.93
CA ALA A 61 1.74 7.86 -6.06
C ALA A 61 2.31 6.67 -6.84
N LEU A 62 2.85 5.67 -6.14
CA LEU A 62 3.34 4.43 -6.74
C LEU A 62 2.23 3.69 -7.51
N VAL A 63 1.07 3.49 -6.89
CA VAL A 63 -0.05 2.78 -7.53
C VAL A 63 -0.52 3.53 -8.77
N LYS A 64 -0.69 4.85 -8.70
CA LYS A 64 -1.05 5.69 -9.86
C LYS A 64 -0.05 5.53 -11.02
N LYS A 65 1.25 5.53 -10.71
CA LYS A 65 2.32 5.38 -11.70
C LYS A 65 2.29 4.01 -12.38
N GLU A 66 2.09 2.94 -11.60
CA GLU A 66 2.09 1.58 -12.14
C GLU A 66 0.80 1.24 -12.89
N ILE A 67 -0.36 1.68 -12.41
CA ILE A 67 -1.66 1.47 -13.09
C ILE A 67 -1.69 2.12 -14.47
N LYS A 68 -1.09 3.29 -14.66
CA LYS A 68 -1.01 3.96 -15.97
C LYS A 68 -0.31 3.13 -17.05
N LYS A 69 0.47 2.13 -16.67
CA LYS A 69 1.17 1.22 -17.58
C LYS A 69 0.34 0.00 -17.98
N ILE A 70 -0.87 -0.14 -17.41
CA ILE A 70 -1.73 -1.31 -17.59
C ILE A 70 -3.02 -0.87 -18.25
N ASP A 71 -3.29 -1.40 -19.44
CA ASP A 71 -4.47 -1.05 -20.21
C ASP A 71 -5.77 -1.60 -19.58
N GLY A 72 -6.87 -0.88 -19.84
CA GLY A 72 -8.23 -1.31 -19.47
C GLY A 72 -8.48 -1.26 -17.96
N ILE A 73 -7.85 -0.36 -17.24
CA ILE A 73 -8.10 -0.07 -15.82
C ILE A 73 -8.70 1.31 -15.67
N ASP A 74 -9.85 1.38 -15.02
CA ASP A 74 -10.40 2.61 -14.47
C ASP A 74 -10.01 2.70 -12.98
N PHE A 75 -9.28 3.76 -12.62
CA PHE A 75 -8.69 3.94 -11.30
C PHE A 75 -9.46 4.97 -10.47
N ILE A 76 -9.94 4.55 -9.30
CA ILE A 76 -10.73 5.38 -8.38
C ILE A 76 -9.91 5.59 -7.09
N PRO A 77 -9.29 6.77 -6.88
CA PRO A 77 -8.57 7.06 -5.64
C PRO A 77 -9.55 7.43 -4.52
N LEU A 78 -9.55 6.67 -3.43
CA LEU A 78 -10.21 6.97 -2.17
C LEU A 78 -9.16 7.58 -1.23
N ASP A 79 -8.99 8.89 -1.33
CA ASP A 79 -7.80 9.62 -0.86
C ASP A 79 -8.03 10.30 0.50
N GLY A 80 -7.41 9.78 1.55
CA GLY A 80 -7.47 10.31 2.90
C GLY A 80 -6.84 11.69 3.09
N ARG A 81 -6.10 12.21 2.11
CA ARG A 81 -5.64 13.63 2.12
C ARG A 81 -6.78 14.62 1.88
N LYS A 82 -7.84 14.16 1.25
CA LYS A 82 -8.98 15.00 0.80
C LYS A 82 -10.26 14.68 1.54
N ASN A 83 -10.34 13.48 2.11
CA ASN A 83 -11.54 12.93 2.70
C ASN A 83 -11.28 12.42 4.11
N ASP A 84 -12.25 12.61 4.98
CA ASP A 84 -12.32 11.92 6.26
C ASP A 84 -12.89 10.49 6.08
N ILE A 85 -12.89 9.72 7.17
CA ILE A 85 -13.37 8.34 7.14
C ILE A 85 -14.84 8.24 6.72
N TYR A 86 -15.67 9.20 7.11
CA TYR A 86 -17.11 9.18 6.80
C TYR A 86 -17.36 9.40 5.31
N ASN A 87 -16.63 10.35 4.71
CA ASN A 87 -16.68 10.60 3.27
C ASN A 87 -16.20 9.39 2.47
N ILE A 88 -15.09 8.75 2.89
CA ILE A 88 -14.61 7.51 2.25
C ILE A 88 -15.65 6.38 2.35
N ILE A 89 -16.31 6.21 3.49
CA ILE A 89 -17.39 5.23 3.66
C ILE A 89 -18.53 5.49 2.66
N GLU A 90 -18.95 6.75 2.48
CA GLU A 90 -19.98 7.10 1.52
C GLU A 90 -19.53 6.89 0.06
N GLU A 91 -18.27 7.15 -0.26
CA GLU A 91 -17.71 6.85 -1.58
C GLU A 91 -17.69 5.33 -1.85
N ILE A 92 -17.31 4.50 -0.85
CA ILE A 92 -17.33 3.04 -0.97
C ILE A 92 -18.73 2.52 -1.25
N LYS A 93 -19.77 3.07 -0.61
CA LYS A 93 -21.17 2.68 -0.87
C LYS A 93 -21.61 2.94 -2.31
N ARG A 94 -21.01 3.95 -2.95
CA ARG A 94 -21.38 4.41 -4.31
C ARG A 94 -20.44 3.88 -5.40
N LEU A 95 -19.51 2.99 -5.06
CA LEU A 95 -18.60 2.41 -6.05
C LEU A 95 -19.40 1.74 -7.19
N PRO A 96 -18.98 1.93 -8.44
CA PRO A 96 -19.68 1.34 -9.57
C PRO A 96 -19.59 -0.20 -9.55
N PRO A 97 -20.51 -0.89 -10.24
CA PRO A 97 -20.40 -2.34 -10.41
C PRO A 97 -19.05 -2.74 -11.03
N GLN A 98 -18.62 -3.97 -10.80
CA GLN A 98 -17.34 -4.48 -11.29
C GLN A 98 -16.13 -3.74 -10.72
N THR A 99 -16.25 -3.17 -9.52
CA THR A 99 -15.15 -2.58 -8.77
C THR A 99 -14.50 -3.64 -7.87
N THR A 100 -13.19 -3.59 -7.78
CA THR A 100 -12.39 -4.24 -6.73
C THR A 100 -11.68 -3.17 -5.91
N LEU A 101 -11.68 -3.33 -4.60
CA LEU A 101 -11.06 -2.40 -3.66
C LEU A 101 -9.67 -2.90 -3.29
N LEU A 102 -8.69 -2.03 -3.41
CA LEU A 102 -7.32 -2.23 -2.94
C LEU A 102 -7.13 -1.42 -1.66
N LEU A 103 -6.79 -2.08 -0.56
CA LEU A 103 -6.44 -1.40 0.67
C LEU A 103 -4.93 -1.21 0.75
N GLY A 104 -4.49 0.03 0.78
CA GLY A 104 -3.13 0.41 1.12
C GLY A 104 -2.96 0.51 2.63
N THR A 105 -3.37 1.65 3.19
CA THR A 105 -3.29 1.93 4.64
C THR A 105 -4.38 2.93 5.03
N TRP A 106 -4.81 2.88 6.30
CA TRP A 106 -5.70 3.87 6.88
C TRP A 106 -5.40 4.08 8.36
N ARG A 107 -4.77 5.20 8.68
CA ARG A 107 -4.43 5.59 10.05
C ARG A 107 -4.75 7.05 10.34
N VAL A 108 -4.57 7.94 9.35
CA VAL A 108 -4.73 9.38 9.48
C VAL A 108 -5.52 9.90 8.30
N ASP A 109 -6.52 10.73 8.53
CA ASP A 109 -7.31 11.37 7.47
C ASP A 109 -6.98 12.85 7.29
N VAL A 110 -7.77 13.55 6.47
CA VAL A 110 -7.62 14.97 6.17
C VAL A 110 -7.68 15.87 7.41
N ASN A 111 -8.34 15.44 8.47
CA ASN A 111 -8.53 16.17 9.71
C ASN A 111 -7.50 15.79 10.79
N ASP A 112 -6.43 15.07 10.42
CA ASP A 112 -5.44 14.49 11.34
C ASP A 112 -6.05 13.54 12.39
N GLY A 113 -7.27 13.02 12.12
CA GLY A 113 -7.91 12.01 12.93
C GLY A 113 -7.13 10.71 12.89
N TYR A 114 -6.72 10.19 14.07
CA TYR A 114 -5.98 8.95 14.16
C TYR A 114 -6.92 7.76 14.39
N TYR A 115 -6.82 6.75 13.54
CA TYR A 115 -7.68 5.58 13.55
C TYR A 115 -6.93 4.32 13.95
N VAL A 116 -7.59 3.46 14.74
CA VAL A 116 -7.07 2.16 15.16
C VAL A 116 -7.56 1.03 14.23
N GLY A 117 -7.01 -0.15 14.42
CA GLY A 117 -7.10 -1.26 13.46
C GLY A 117 -8.49 -1.72 13.00
N ASN A 118 -9.57 -1.45 13.74
CA ASN A 118 -10.93 -1.81 13.33
C ASN A 118 -11.59 -0.79 12.38
N ALA A 119 -11.01 0.39 12.19
CA ALA A 119 -11.56 1.40 11.28
C ALA A 119 -11.63 0.88 9.83
N THR A 120 -10.60 0.19 9.36
CA THR A 120 -10.58 -0.42 8.02
C THR A 120 -11.67 -1.49 7.87
N TYR A 121 -11.95 -2.27 8.90
CA TYR A 121 -13.04 -3.24 8.88
C TYR A 121 -14.40 -2.55 8.71
N THR A 122 -14.63 -1.47 9.46
CA THR A 122 -15.87 -0.68 9.34
C THR A 122 -16.04 -0.11 7.92
N MET A 123 -14.94 0.35 7.30
CA MET A 123 -14.98 0.81 5.90
C MET A 123 -15.38 -0.31 4.94
N MET A 124 -14.85 -1.53 5.12
CA MET A 124 -15.19 -2.67 4.27
C MET A 124 -16.65 -3.10 4.42
N LEU A 125 -17.23 -2.97 5.60
CA LEU A 125 -18.66 -3.26 5.84
C LEU A 125 -19.60 -2.27 5.12
N ALA A 126 -19.11 -1.13 4.66
CA ALA A 126 -19.91 -0.15 3.94
C ALA A 126 -20.45 -0.70 2.61
N ASN A 127 -19.72 -1.59 1.95
CA ASN A 127 -20.15 -2.30 0.75
C ASN A 127 -19.55 -3.71 0.68
N PRO A 128 -20.16 -4.70 1.37
CA PRO A 128 -19.63 -6.06 1.42
C PRO A 128 -19.61 -6.80 0.08
N ALA A 129 -20.33 -6.28 -0.93
CA ALA A 129 -20.35 -6.85 -2.27
C ALA A 129 -19.08 -6.52 -3.08
N VAL A 130 -18.30 -5.52 -2.66
CA VAL A 130 -17.05 -5.16 -3.32
C VAL A 130 -15.91 -6.04 -2.80
N PRO A 131 -15.30 -6.90 -3.65
CA PRO A 131 -14.18 -7.72 -3.25
C PRO A 131 -12.99 -6.82 -2.87
N THR A 132 -12.41 -7.10 -1.69
CA THR A 132 -11.30 -6.30 -1.15
C THR A 132 -10.00 -7.10 -1.11
N PHE A 133 -8.95 -6.52 -1.65
CA PHE A 133 -7.58 -7.02 -1.59
C PHE A 133 -6.69 -6.07 -0.82
N SER A 134 -5.64 -6.60 -0.20
CA SER A 134 -4.69 -5.80 0.56
C SER A 134 -3.37 -5.67 -0.17
N LEU A 135 -2.83 -4.46 -0.26
CA LEU A 135 -1.46 -4.21 -0.73
C LEU A 135 -0.43 -4.34 0.39
N THR A 136 -0.92 -4.44 1.63
CA THR A 136 -0.12 -4.61 2.85
C THR A 136 -0.57 -5.87 3.58
N SER A 137 -0.26 -6.03 4.87
CA SER A 137 -0.76 -7.18 5.66
C SER A 137 -2.11 -6.93 6.33
N ILE A 138 -2.69 -5.74 6.18
CA ILE A 138 -3.93 -5.34 6.84
C ILE A 138 -5.10 -6.16 6.29
N GLY A 139 -5.85 -6.81 7.19
CA GLY A 139 -7.05 -7.58 6.85
C GLY A 139 -6.80 -8.98 6.29
N LEU A 140 -5.56 -9.37 6.00
CA LEU A 140 -5.26 -10.73 5.53
C LEU A 140 -5.57 -11.76 6.61
N GLY A 141 -6.25 -12.84 6.19
CA GLY A 141 -6.74 -13.88 7.11
C GLY A 141 -8.02 -13.50 7.86
N HIS A 142 -8.61 -12.33 7.60
CA HIS A 142 -9.85 -11.87 8.19
C HIS A 142 -10.87 -11.49 7.12
N TRP A 143 -10.78 -10.29 6.55
CA TRP A 143 -11.76 -9.74 5.61
C TRP A 143 -11.17 -9.42 4.21
N ALA A 144 -9.84 -9.35 4.08
CA ALA A 144 -9.22 -9.22 2.77
C ALA A 144 -9.09 -10.59 2.11
N ILE A 145 -9.54 -10.69 0.86
CA ILE A 145 -9.54 -11.94 0.06
C ILE A 145 -8.12 -12.42 -0.18
N GLY A 146 -7.18 -11.50 -0.37
CA GLY A 146 -5.78 -11.79 -0.62
C GLY A 146 -4.97 -10.54 -0.91
N GLY A 147 -3.77 -10.74 -1.40
CA GLY A 147 -2.88 -9.68 -1.84
C GLY A 147 -1.48 -10.20 -2.09
N TYR A 148 -0.80 -9.58 -3.03
CA TYR A 148 0.63 -9.80 -3.25
C TYR A 148 1.40 -8.77 -2.43
N ILE A 149 1.83 -9.17 -1.23
CA ILE A 149 2.40 -8.27 -0.24
C ILE A 149 3.90 -8.47 -0.05
N PRO A 150 4.65 -7.45 0.41
CA PRO A 150 6.04 -7.62 0.80
C PRO A 150 6.21 -8.66 1.91
N LYS A 151 7.33 -9.39 1.89
CA LYS A 151 7.65 -10.39 2.92
C LYS A 151 8.15 -9.71 4.20
N TYR A 152 7.23 -9.29 5.07
CA TYR A 152 7.62 -8.62 6.33
C TYR A 152 8.28 -9.54 7.36
N ARG A 153 8.12 -10.86 7.25
CA ARG A 153 8.52 -11.82 8.29
C ARG A 153 10.03 -11.97 8.46
N SER A 154 10.81 -11.75 7.40
CA SER A 154 12.27 -11.88 7.42
C SER A 154 13.02 -10.59 7.79
N ILE A 155 12.32 -9.45 7.83
CA ILE A 155 12.92 -8.12 7.96
C ILE A 155 13.85 -7.99 9.14
N GLY A 156 13.41 -8.42 10.34
CA GLY A 156 14.20 -8.30 11.53
C GLY A 156 15.52 -9.07 11.42
N LYS A 157 15.49 -10.26 10.82
CA LYS A 157 16.68 -11.08 10.57
C LYS A 157 17.60 -10.41 9.54
N ASP A 158 17.02 -9.93 8.45
CA ASP A 158 17.77 -9.30 7.35
C ASP A 158 18.43 -8.00 7.82
N LEU A 159 17.71 -7.18 8.62
CA LEU A 159 18.26 -5.98 9.25
C LEU A 159 19.39 -6.31 10.23
N ALA A 160 19.21 -7.32 11.09
CA ALA A 160 20.24 -7.73 12.03
C ALA A 160 21.49 -8.22 11.31
N SER A 161 21.34 -9.03 10.26
CA SER A 161 22.46 -9.51 9.45
C SER A 161 23.20 -8.36 8.77
N GLN A 162 22.48 -7.39 8.24
CA GLN A 162 23.07 -6.20 7.62
C GLN A 162 23.77 -5.31 8.65
N ALA A 163 23.19 -5.13 9.83
CA ALA A 163 23.83 -4.36 10.92
C ALA A 163 25.14 -5.01 11.37
N ILE A 164 25.17 -6.32 11.55
CA ILE A 164 26.38 -7.07 11.91
C ILE A 164 27.46 -6.88 10.82
N TYR A 165 27.09 -7.02 9.54
CA TYR A 165 28.01 -6.82 8.42
C TYR A 165 28.61 -5.41 8.39
N LEU A 166 27.83 -4.38 8.68
CA LEU A 166 28.28 -2.99 8.68
C LEU A 166 29.19 -2.68 9.88
N LEU A 167 28.93 -3.33 11.02
CA LEU A 167 29.74 -3.13 12.24
C LEU A 167 31.08 -3.91 12.22
N ASP A 168 31.08 -5.09 11.62
CA ASP A 168 32.28 -5.92 11.46
C ASP A 168 32.33 -6.60 10.07
N PRO A 169 32.76 -5.86 9.03
CA PRO A 169 32.84 -6.41 7.67
C PRO A 169 33.83 -7.57 7.53
N ARG A 170 34.71 -7.79 8.54
CA ARG A 170 35.73 -8.85 8.52
C ARG A 170 35.26 -10.12 9.21
N GLY A 171 34.20 -10.06 10.03
CA GLY A 171 33.67 -11.20 10.78
C GLY A 171 32.74 -12.12 9.97
N VAL A 172 32.41 -11.79 8.73
CA VAL A 172 31.45 -12.53 7.89
C VAL A 172 32.14 -13.51 6.91
N THR A 173 33.41 -13.83 7.11
CA THR A 173 34.08 -14.90 6.37
C THR A 173 34.18 -16.16 7.24
N ALA A 174 33.02 -16.77 7.51
CA ALA A 174 32.98 -18.13 8.03
C ALA A 174 31.72 -18.85 7.50
#